data_6e700792a77f69d8e15ccc42af553659
#
_entry.id   6e700792a77f69d8e15ccc42af553659
#
_cell.length_a   1.000
_cell.length_b   1.000
_cell.length_c   1.000
_cell.angle_alpha   90.00
_cell.angle_beta   90.00
_cell.angle_gamma   90.00
#
_symmetry.space_group_name_H-M   'P 1'
#
loop_
_entity.id
_entity.type
_entity.pdbx_description
1 polymer ?
#
loop_
_entity_poly.entity_id
_entity_poly.type
_entity_poly.pdbx_seq_one_letter_code
_entity_poly.pdbx_strand_id
1 'polypeptide(L)'
;PKVRRILAELPDLKHIIVWGDTALEANEISLESIVAKGEEYLKEHREAFMAIGRSLQNDDYATITYTSGTTADPKGVVLTHRNYTANVEQALSVVTIPPTWRTLIILPLDHCFAHVVGFYIMIACGASVATTEVGRTPMETLRNVPVNIKEVRPHFLLSVPALAKNFRKNIETTIRKKGKTTERLFNLALKTSYAYQADGYSKGKGWRALLKPAVMLFDKILYSKVREAFGGELQFFIGGGALLDSELQRFFYAIGIPMFQGYGLSEATPVISTNAPSQGNHRFGSSGRLVQPLEIKILDEEGRELPVGEKGEIVIKGENVMAGYWKNPDSTADTVRDGWLYTGDMGYMSEDDFLYVLGRFKSLLISSDGEKYSPEGMEEAMVDKSPYIDQVIVY
;
A
#
# COMPACT_ATOMS: atom_id res chain seq x y z
N PRO A 1 -8.59 26.84 -9.18
CA PRO A 1 -9.37 27.00 -10.42
C PRO A 1 -10.72 26.27 -10.41
N LYS A 2 -10.81 25.02 -9.88
CA LYS A 2 -12.08 24.27 -9.87
C LYS A 2 -13.13 24.91 -8.97
N VAL A 3 -12.78 25.26 -7.72
CA VAL A 3 -13.69 25.91 -6.76
C VAL A 3 -14.17 27.27 -7.26
N ARG A 4 -13.30 28.08 -7.87
CA ARG A 4 -13.67 29.37 -8.45
C ARG A 4 -14.82 29.30 -9.47
N ARG A 5 -14.87 28.18 -10.25
CA ARG A 5 -15.91 27.97 -11.29
C ARG A 5 -17.30 27.70 -10.72
N ILE A 6 -17.36 27.11 -9.54
CA ILE A 6 -18.63 26.71 -8.89
C ILE A 6 -18.91 27.53 -7.64
N LEU A 7 -18.17 28.62 -7.40
CA LEU A 7 -18.30 29.43 -6.20
C LEU A 7 -19.72 29.93 -5.96
N ALA A 8 -20.42 30.27 -7.03
CA ALA A 8 -21.84 30.73 -6.97
C ALA A 8 -22.79 29.60 -6.47
N GLU A 9 -22.40 28.35 -6.61
CA GLU A 9 -23.15 27.18 -6.16
C GLU A 9 -22.84 26.81 -4.70
N LEU A 10 -21.89 27.51 -4.06
CA LEU A 10 -21.38 27.26 -2.72
C LEU A 10 -21.63 28.45 -1.79
N PRO A 11 -22.90 28.81 -1.47
CA PRO A 11 -23.23 30.03 -0.72
C PRO A 11 -22.66 30.06 0.70
N ASP A 12 -22.42 28.90 1.30
CA ASP A 12 -21.89 28.75 2.67
C ASP A 12 -20.36 28.79 2.73
N LEU A 13 -19.66 28.78 1.58
CA LEU A 13 -18.21 28.83 1.54
C LEU A 13 -17.71 30.26 1.76
N LYS A 14 -17.19 30.53 2.97
CA LYS A 14 -16.74 31.88 3.37
C LYS A 14 -15.35 32.22 2.90
N HIS A 15 -14.41 31.26 2.93
CA HIS A 15 -13.01 31.49 2.62
C HIS A 15 -12.43 30.34 1.80
N ILE A 16 -11.54 30.69 0.87
CA ILE A 16 -10.72 29.74 0.10
C ILE A 16 -9.26 29.98 0.51
N ILE A 17 -8.60 28.96 1.05
CA ILE A 17 -7.17 29.03 1.36
C ILE A 17 -6.39 28.60 0.11
N VAL A 18 -5.54 29.47 -0.38
CA VAL A 18 -4.73 29.24 -1.58
C VAL A 18 -3.29 28.96 -1.18
N TRP A 19 -2.74 27.89 -1.72
CA TRP A 19 -1.35 27.52 -1.56
C TRP A 19 -0.55 27.88 -2.81
N GLY A 20 0.62 28.53 -2.62
CA GLY A 20 1.54 28.94 -3.69
C GLY A 20 1.29 30.34 -4.23
N ASP A 21 2.11 30.75 -5.19
CA ASP A 21 2.20 32.10 -5.74
C ASP A 21 1.06 32.40 -6.76
N THR A 22 -0.18 32.21 -6.38
CA THR A 22 -1.33 32.48 -7.23
C THR A 22 -1.96 33.81 -6.81
N ALA A 23 -2.33 34.65 -7.78
CA ALA A 23 -3.07 35.86 -7.50
C ALA A 23 -4.40 35.55 -6.80
N LEU A 24 -4.66 36.21 -5.67
CA LEU A 24 -5.82 35.99 -4.81
C LEU A 24 -7.03 36.78 -5.33
N GLU A 25 -8.21 36.19 -5.21
CA GLU A 25 -9.50 36.84 -5.43
C GLU A 25 -10.14 37.28 -4.09
N ALA A 26 -11.25 38.01 -4.12
CA ALA A 26 -11.83 38.68 -2.95
C ALA A 26 -12.11 37.73 -1.72
N ASN A 27 -12.44 36.47 -1.98
CA ASN A 27 -12.73 35.47 -0.91
C ASN A 27 -11.58 34.52 -0.63
N GLU A 28 -10.38 34.84 -1.11
CA GLU A 28 -9.21 33.98 -1.02
C GLU A 28 -8.18 34.54 -0.05
N ILE A 29 -7.57 33.63 0.69
CA ILE A 29 -6.55 33.92 1.69
C ILE A 29 -5.34 33.05 1.38
N SER A 30 -4.14 33.60 1.40
CA SER A 30 -2.94 32.79 1.24
C SER A 30 -2.69 31.91 2.46
N LEU A 31 -2.12 30.73 2.26
CA LEU A 31 -1.73 29.84 3.36
C LEU A 31 -0.72 30.55 4.29
N GLU A 32 0.22 31.31 3.72
CA GLU A 32 1.24 32.05 4.47
C GLU A 32 0.61 33.06 5.44
N SER A 33 -0.47 33.76 5.01
CA SER A 33 -1.18 34.69 5.89
C SER A 33 -1.95 33.99 7.01
N ILE A 34 -2.46 32.77 6.76
CA ILE A 34 -3.09 31.93 7.80
C ILE A 34 -2.05 31.44 8.80
N VAL A 35 -0.88 31.00 8.33
CA VAL A 35 0.24 30.60 9.21
C VAL A 35 0.68 31.78 10.10
N ALA A 36 0.90 32.96 9.52
CA ALA A 36 1.28 34.14 10.29
C ALA A 36 0.24 34.53 11.36
N LYS A 37 -1.07 34.46 11.03
CA LYS A 37 -2.16 34.68 11.99
C LYS A 37 -2.16 33.59 13.09
N GLY A 38 -1.87 32.33 12.74
CA GLY A 38 -1.76 31.23 13.67
C GLY A 38 -0.60 31.41 14.66
N GLU A 39 0.56 31.84 14.18
CA GLU A 39 1.72 32.14 15.03
C GLU A 39 1.42 33.29 16.02
N GLU A 40 0.72 34.33 15.58
CA GLU A 40 0.31 35.44 16.47
C GLU A 40 -0.70 34.95 17.51
N TYR A 41 -1.72 34.18 17.09
CA TYR A 41 -2.72 33.59 17.97
C TYR A 41 -2.09 32.72 19.07
N LEU A 42 -1.09 31.90 18.71
CA LEU A 42 -0.43 31.00 19.66
C LEU A 42 0.36 31.73 20.75
N LYS A 43 0.77 32.98 20.57
CA LYS A 43 1.49 33.75 21.60
C LYS A 43 0.64 33.92 22.87
N GLU A 44 -0.67 34.15 22.70
CA GLU A 44 -1.58 34.43 23.80
C GLU A 44 -2.49 33.22 24.14
N HIS A 45 -2.71 32.30 23.18
CA HIS A 45 -3.71 31.22 23.29
C HIS A 45 -3.14 29.80 23.23
N ARG A 46 -1.82 29.63 23.48
CA ARG A 46 -1.15 28.34 23.39
C ARG A 46 -1.81 27.24 24.21
N GLU A 47 -2.16 27.55 25.46
CA GLU A 47 -2.82 26.56 26.35
C GLU A 47 -4.22 26.18 25.85
N ALA A 48 -4.99 27.13 25.35
CA ALA A 48 -6.31 26.86 24.77
C ALA A 48 -6.19 25.95 23.53
N PHE A 49 -5.20 26.21 22.66
CA PHE A 49 -4.90 25.36 21.52
C PHE A 49 -4.49 23.94 21.92
N MET A 50 -3.59 23.82 22.91
CA MET A 50 -3.16 22.52 23.41
C MET A 50 -4.27 21.75 24.12
N ALA A 51 -5.21 22.45 24.77
CA ALA A 51 -6.36 21.84 25.41
C ALA A 51 -7.31 21.17 24.40
N ILE A 52 -7.46 21.73 23.20
CA ILE A 52 -8.23 21.09 22.11
C ILE A 52 -7.63 19.73 21.76
N GLY A 53 -6.32 19.65 21.53
CA GLY A 53 -5.64 18.38 21.25
C GLY A 53 -5.79 17.35 22.39
N ARG A 54 -5.74 17.80 23.65
CA ARG A 54 -5.90 16.92 24.83
C ARG A 54 -7.34 16.47 25.05
N SER A 55 -8.32 17.16 24.48
CA SER A 55 -9.75 16.80 24.61
C SER A 55 -10.20 15.73 23.62
N LEU A 56 -9.40 15.43 22.61
CA LEU A 56 -9.72 14.41 21.60
C LEU A 56 -9.87 13.03 22.25
N GLN A 57 -10.93 12.33 21.85
CA GLN A 57 -11.24 10.98 22.30
C GLN A 57 -10.94 9.97 21.20
N ASN A 58 -10.80 8.70 21.60
CA ASN A 58 -10.55 7.61 20.67
C ASN A 58 -11.62 7.48 19.56
N ASP A 59 -12.87 7.77 19.91
CA ASP A 59 -14.03 7.63 19.02
C ASP A 59 -14.31 8.90 18.19
N ASP A 60 -13.55 9.99 18.40
CA ASP A 60 -13.67 11.19 17.57
C ASP A 60 -13.25 10.86 16.12
N TYR A 61 -13.97 11.43 15.18
CA TYR A 61 -13.68 11.26 13.76
C TYR A 61 -12.37 11.96 13.39
N ALA A 62 -11.41 11.19 12.89
CA ALA A 62 -10.13 11.72 12.46
C ALA A 62 -10.14 12.10 10.97
N THR A 63 -10.70 11.23 10.12
CA THR A 63 -10.78 11.46 8.68
C THR A 63 -12.06 10.92 8.06
N ILE A 64 -12.43 11.50 6.92
CA ILE A 64 -13.42 10.94 6.00
C ILE A 64 -12.72 10.76 4.66
N THR A 65 -12.43 9.50 4.29
CA THR A 65 -11.73 9.16 3.05
C THR A 65 -12.73 8.66 2.01
N TYR A 66 -12.87 9.37 0.90
CA TYR A 66 -13.76 8.95 -0.18
C TYR A 66 -13.10 7.90 -1.06
N THR A 67 -13.78 6.76 -1.21
CA THR A 67 -13.35 5.68 -2.08
C THR A 67 -14.25 5.59 -3.30
N SER A 68 -13.65 5.31 -4.44
CA SER A 68 -14.36 5.14 -5.73
C SER A 68 -15.10 3.80 -5.84
N GLY A 69 -15.70 3.28 -4.78
CA GLY A 69 -16.38 1.98 -4.71
C GLY A 69 -16.81 1.35 -6.05
N THR A 70 -17.23 0.11 -6.04
CA THR A 70 -17.79 -0.61 -7.22
C THR A 70 -19.15 -0.05 -7.68
N THR A 71 -19.72 0.90 -6.94
CA THR A 71 -20.94 1.65 -7.25
C THR A 71 -20.60 3.03 -7.81
N ALA A 72 -21.49 3.61 -8.62
CA ALA A 72 -21.28 4.88 -9.32
C ALA A 72 -20.91 6.08 -8.40
N ASP A 73 -21.36 6.07 -7.14
CA ASP A 73 -21.13 7.16 -6.20
C ASP A 73 -20.05 6.81 -5.17
N PRO A 74 -19.02 7.70 -4.99
CA PRO A 74 -17.99 7.53 -3.98
C PRO A 74 -18.59 7.52 -2.57
N LYS A 75 -18.11 6.59 -1.70
CA LYS A 75 -18.51 6.50 -0.30
C LYS A 75 -17.43 7.10 0.59
N GLY A 76 -17.83 7.95 1.54
CA GLY A 76 -16.90 8.52 2.51
C GLY A 76 -16.71 7.58 3.71
N VAL A 77 -15.58 6.91 3.77
CA VAL A 77 -15.19 6.04 4.90
C VAL A 77 -14.79 6.90 6.09
N VAL A 78 -15.51 6.76 7.19
CA VAL A 78 -15.25 7.49 8.44
C VAL A 78 -14.31 6.69 9.32
N LEU A 79 -13.14 7.26 9.61
CA LEU A 79 -12.12 6.65 10.47
C LEU A 79 -11.93 7.49 11.73
N THR A 80 -11.90 6.82 12.88
CA THR A 80 -11.68 7.43 14.20
C THR A 80 -10.18 7.44 14.54
N HIS A 81 -9.81 8.19 15.58
CA HIS A 81 -8.47 8.15 16.13
C HIS A 81 -8.08 6.73 16.58
N ARG A 82 -9.02 5.97 17.18
CA ARG A 82 -8.76 4.59 17.60
C ARG A 82 -8.51 3.67 16.40
N ASN A 83 -9.27 3.82 15.30
CA ASN A 83 -9.00 3.00 14.10
C ASN A 83 -7.54 3.14 13.65
N TYR A 84 -7.03 4.37 13.60
CA TYR A 84 -5.64 4.65 13.21
C TYR A 84 -4.61 4.09 14.19
N THR A 85 -4.78 4.35 15.50
CA THR A 85 -3.83 3.88 16.51
C THR A 85 -3.82 2.36 16.60
N ALA A 86 -5.00 1.72 16.55
CA ALA A 86 -5.12 0.27 16.49
C ALA A 86 -4.40 -0.34 15.28
N ASN A 87 -4.58 0.25 14.10
CA ASN A 87 -3.94 -0.31 12.90
C ASN A 87 -2.42 -0.09 12.87
N VAL A 88 -1.91 0.98 13.47
CA VAL A 88 -0.47 1.16 13.71
C VAL A 88 0.07 0.05 14.61
N GLU A 89 -0.59 -0.21 15.76
CA GLU A 89 -0.22 -1.28 16.68
C GLU A 89 -0.25 -2.65 15.98
N GLN A 90 -1.32 -2.92 15.25
CA GLN A 90 -1.51 -4.15 14.49
C GLN A 90 -0.42 -4.35 13.42
N ALA A 91 -0.11 -3.33 12.61
CA ALA A 91 0.93 -3.44 11.59
C ALA A 91 2.32 -3.69 12.21
N LEU A 92 2.62 -3.08 13.34
CA LEU A 92 3.86 -3.30 14.09
C LEU A 92 3.97 -4.68 14.73
N SER A 93 2.86 -5.44 14.83
CA SER A 93 2.92 -6.86 15.25
C SER A 93 3.65 -7.76 14.25
N VAL A 94 3.73 -7.34 12.98
CA VAL A 94 4.31 -8.13 11.87
C VAL A 94 5.63 -7.55 11.39
N VAL A 95 5.75 -6.21 11.37
CA VAL A 95 6.95 -5.51 10.85
C VAL A 95 7.58 -4.65 11.95
N THR A 96 8.89 -4.78 12.15
CA THR A 96 9.64 -3.93 13.07
C THR A 96 10.32 -2.79 12.31
N ILE A 97 10.10 -1.56 12.75
CA ILE A 97 10.72 -0.34 12.18
C ILE A 97 11.64 0.29 13.24
N PRO A 98 12.97 0.23 13.07
CA PRO A 98 13.90 0.91 13.97
C PRO A 98 13.77 2.44 13.91
N PRO A 99 14.00 3.17 15.01
CA PRO A 99 13.92 4.64 15.02
C PRO A 99 14.99 5.33 14.14
N THR A 100 16.04 4.60 13.77
CA THR A 100 17.08 5.09 12.84
C THR A 100 16.66 5.03 11.37
N TRP A 101 15.52 4.37 11.07
CA TRP A 101 15.05 4.24 9.71
C TRP A 101 14.38 5.51 9.20
N ARG A 102 14.30 5.59 7.88
CA ARG A 102 13.60 6.64 7.15
C ARG A 102 12.86 6.05 5.96
N THR A 103 11.74 6.67 5.63
CA THR A 103 10.98 6.37 4.42
C THR A 103 10.85 7.61 3.55
N LEU A 104 10.54 7.41 2.27
CA LEU A 104 10.15 8.46 1.35
C LEU A 104 8.69 8.21 0.93
N ILE A 105 7.82 9.17 1.20
CA ILE A 105 6.42 9.11 0.78
C ILE A 105 6.35 9.45 -0.70
N ILE A 106 5.99 8.45 -1.50
CA ILE A 106 5.79 8.54 -2.94
C ILE A 106 4.29 8.49 -3.27
N LEU A 107 3.53 7.72 -2.49
CA LEU A 107 2.09 7.58 -2.66
C LEU A 107 1.34 8.76 -2.06
N PRO A 108 0.17 9.14 -2.60
CA PRO A 108 -0.66 10.20 -2.05
C PRO A 108 -1.07 9.93 -0.61
N LEU A 109 -0.96 10.96 0.25
CA LEU A 109 -1.31 10.86 1.68
C LEU A 109 -2.82 10.86 1.95
N ASP A 110 -3.65 11.15 0.97
CA ASP A 110 -5.11 11.02 1.04
C ASP A 110 -5.59 9.56 1.09
N HIS A 111 -4.73 8.62 0.69
CA HIS A 111 -4.96 7.20 0.89
C HIS A 111 -4.47 6.73 2.27
N CYS A 112 -5.33 6.02 3.01
CA CYS A 112 -4.99 5.50 4.34
C CYS A 112 -3.75 4.59 4.36
N PHE A 113 -3.42 3.91 3.26
CA PHE A 113 -2.19 3.11 3.16
C PHE A 113 -0.91 3.96 3.33
N ALA A 114 -0.79 5.05 2.58
CA ALA A 114 0.35 5.96 2.74
C ALA A 114 0.31 6.68 4.09
N HIS A 115 -0.88 7.05 4.56
CA HIS A 115 -1.11 7.75 5.80
C HIS A 115 -0.70 6.91 7.02
N VAL A 116 -1.16 5.66 7.12
CA VAL A 116 -0.82 4.76 8.23
C VAL A 116 0.60 4.24 8.11
N VAL A 117 0.93 3.56 7.00
CA VAL A 117 2.21 2.83 6.90
C VAL A 117 3.38 3.76 6.60
N GLY A 118 3.16 4.82 5.80
CA GLY A 118 4.21 5.77 5.45
C GLY A 118 4.43 6.89 6.45
N PHE A 119 3.42 7.24 7.25
CA PHE A 119 3.47 8.39 8.14
C PHE A 119 3.26 8.03 9.61
N TYR A 120 2.11 7.48 10.01
CA TYR A 120 1.84 7.23 11.43
C TYR A 120 2.73 6.17 12.06
N ILE A 121 3.03 5.07 11.37
CA ILE A 121 3.97 4.05 11.86
C ILE A 121 5.35 4.66 12.09
N MET A 122 5.82 5.53 11.18
CA MET A 122 7.12 6.18 11.33
C MET A 122 7.17 7.08 12.56
N ILE A 123 6.12 7.88 12.79
CA ILE A 123 6.01 8.72 13.99
C ILE A 123 5.98 7.86 15.26
N ALA A 124 5.17 6.81 15.28
CA ALA A 124 5.06 5.90 16.42
C ALA A 124 6.40 5.23 16.78
N CYS A 125 7.22 4.95 15.77
CA CYS A 125 8.56 4.35 15.94
C CYS A 125 9.68 5.37 16.19
N GLY A 126 9.39 6.69 16.17
CA GLY A 126 10.42 7.74 16.24
C GLY A 126 11.34 7.77 15.02
N ALA A 127 10.89 7.25 13.90
CA ALA A 127 11.64 7.16 12.65
C ALA A 127 11.38 8.38 11.75
N SER A 128 12.20 8.56 10.71
CA SER A 128 12.16 9.76 9.87
C SER A 128 11.29 9.57 8.63
N VAL A 129 10.58 10.64 8.25
CA VAL A 129 9.76 10.71 7.04
C VAL A 129 10.28 11.80 6.13
N ALA A 130 10.41 11.49 4.84
CA ALA A 130 10.64 12.46 3.78
C ALA A 130 9.51 12.39 2.76
N THR A 131 9.27 13.48 2.03
CA THR A 131 8.28 13.56 0.95
C THR A 131 8.97 13.76 -0.38
N THR A 132 8.35 13.24 -1.45
CA THR A 132 8.84 13.47 -2.82
C THR A 132 8.66 14.93 -3.19
N GLU A 133 9.66 15.51 -3.87
CA GLU A 133 9.55 16.84 -4.46
C GLU A 133 8.45 16.88 -5.51
N VAL A 134 7.44 17.72 -5.27
CA VAL A 134 6.30 17.88 -6.17
C VAL A 134 6.71 18.78 -7.34
N GLY A 135 6.66 18.23 -8.55
CA GLY A 135 6.90 18.99 -9.78
C GLY A 135 5.67 19.80 -10.20
N ARG A 136 5.85 20.68 -11.19
CA ARG A 136 4.76 21.49 -11.78
C ARG A 136 3.71 20.63 -12.49
N THR A 137 4.09 19.42 -12.89
CA THR A 137 3.23 18.44 -13.55
C THR A 137 3.39 17.07 -12.88
N PRO A 138 2.37 16.18 -12.97
CA PRO A 138 2.49 14.79 -12.48
C PRO A 138 3.70 14.05 -13.07
N MET A 139 4.02 14.28 -14.34
CA MET A 139 5.16 13.69 -15.02
C MET A 139 6.50 14.18 -14.42
N GLU A 140 6.60 15.43 -14.04
CA GLU A 140 7.79 16.00 -13.39
C GLU A 140 7.96 15.40 -11.99
N THR A 141 6.89 15.29 -11.22
CA THR A 141 6.90 14.61 -9.91
C THR A 141 7.40 13.18 -10.05
N LEU A 142 6.91 12.41 -11.03
CA LEU A 142 7.38 11.05 -11.29
C LEU A 142 8.87 10.97 -11.65
N ARG A 143 9.41 11.99 -12.35
CA ARG A 143 10.84 12.07 -12.66
C ARG A 143 11.70 12.38 -11.44
N ASN A 144 11.16 13.08 -10.44
CA ASN A 144 11.87 13.41 -9.21
C ASN A 144 12.00 12.17 -8.29
N VAL A 145 11.09 11.20 -8.35
CA VAL A 145 11.10 10.01 -7.48
C VAL A 145 12.46 9.30 -7.44
N PRO A 146 13.11 8.91 -8.56
CA PRO A 146 14.42 8.26 -8.52
C PRO A 146 15.54 9.13 -7.94
N VAL A 147 15.44 10.44 -8.12
CA VAL A 147 16.40 11.42 -7.57
C VAL A 147 16.24 11.47 -6.05
N ASN A 148 15.01 11.69 -5.58
CA ASN A 148 14.72 11.76 -4.15
C ASN A 148 14.98 10.44 -3.41
N ILE A 149 14.77 9.28 -4.04
CA ILE A 149 15.17 7.98 -3.48
C ILE A 149 16.68 7.95 -3.19
N LYS A 150 17.52 8.45 -4.10
CA LYS A 150 18.98 8.48 -3.91
C LYS A 150 19.41 9.48 -2.84
N GLU A 151 18.74 10.63 -2.75
CA GLU A 151 19.01 11.67 -1.75
C GLU A 151 18.61 11.23 -0.35
N VAL A 152 17.39 10.73 -0.20
CA VAL A 152 16.81 10.30 1.07
C VAL A 152 17.43 8.98 1.54
N ARG A 153 17.78 8.08 0.63
CA ARG A 153 18.29 6.73 0.94
C ARG A 153 17.34 5.98 1.90
N PRO A 154 16.08 5.77 1.52
CA PRO A 154 15.08 5.18 2.40
C PRO A 154 15.41 3.74 2.75
N HIS A 155 14.99 3.29 3.94
CA HIS A 155 15.14 1.91 4.38
C HIS A 155 13.96 1.04 3.93
N PHE A 156 12.76 1.61 3.77
CA PHE A 156 11.67 0.97 3.09
C PHE A 156 10.84 1.97 2.28
N LEU A 157 10.08 1.47 1.32
CA LEU A 157 9.21 2.25 0.46
C LEU A 157 7.85 1.57 0.32
N LEU A 158 6.81 2.38 0.23
CA LEU A 158 5.51 1.90 -0.19
C LEU A 158 5.44 1.84 -1.71
N SER A 159 4.80 0.83 -2.24
CA SER A 159 4.67 0.62 -3.68
C SER A 159 3.28 0.12 -4.06
N VAL A 160 2.93 0.35 -5.32
CA VAL A 160 1.77 -0.23 -5.98
C VAL A 160 2.26 -1.00 -7.21
N PRO A 161 1.50 -1.97 -7.75
CA PRO A 161 1.96 -2.80 -8.87
C PRO A 161 2.49 -2.01 -10.06
N ALA A 162 1.84 -0.93 -10.46
CA ALA A 162 2.28 -0.07 -11.57
C ALA A 162 3.67 0.54 -11.34
N LEU A 163 3.97 0.98 -10.12
CA LEU A 163 5.28 1.52 -9.76
C LEU A 163 6.35 0.43 -9.75
N ALA A 164 6.02 -0.76 -9.25
CA ALA A 164 6.89 -1.92 -9.26
C ALA A 164 7.26 -2.35 -10.68
N LYS A 165 6.29 -2.44 -11.59
CA LYS A 165 6.52 -2.73 -13.02
C LYS A 165 7.46 -1.71 -13.65
N ASN A 166 7.27 -0.43 -13.36
CA ASN A 166 8.16 0.64 -13.84
C ASN A 166 9.58 0.51 -13.31
N PHE A 167 9.79 0.21 -12.03
CA PHE A 167 11.11 -0.03 -11.48
C PHE A 167 11.81 -1.20 -12.14
N ARG A 168 11.12 -2.35 -12.30
CA ARG A 168 11.66 -3.52 -13.01
C ARG A 168 12.07 -3.17 -14.44
N LYS A 169 11.19 -2.54 -15.22
CA LYS A 169 11.44 -2.10 -16.59
C LYS A 169 12.69 -1.19 -16.68
N ASN A 170 12.85 -0.26 -15.75
CA ASN A 170 13.98 0.65 -15.69
C ASN A 170 15.29 -0.09 -15.39
N ILE A 171 15.28 -1.06 -14.46
CA ILE A 171 16.41 -1.91 -14.13
C ILE A 171 16.82 -2.72 -15.36
N GLU A 172 15.90 -3.46 -15.97
CA GLU A 172 16.15 -4.30 -17.15
C GLU A 172 16.67 -3.47 -18.33
N THR A 173 16.09 -2.30 -18.58
CA THR A 173 16.54 -1.38 -19.63
C THR A 173 17.98 -0.89 -19.36
N THR A 174 18.28 -0.56 -18.11
CA THR A 174 19.65 -0.13 -17.73
C THR A 174 20.67 -1.26 -17.91
N ILE A 175 20.29 -2.50 -17.58
CA ILE A 175 21.13 -3.68 -17.79
C ILE A 175 21.39 -3.93 -19.28
N ARG A 176 20.34 -3.86 -20.13
CA ARG A 176 20.47 -4.00 -21.59
C ARG A 176 21.41 -2.96 -22.21
N LYS A 177 21.33 -1.70 -21.76
CA LYS A 177 22.23 -0.63 -22.21
C LYS A 177 23.70 -0.89 -21.88
N LYS A 178 24.01 -1.71 -20.86
CA LYS A 178 25.38 -2.12 -20.52
C LYS A 178 25.94 -3.22 -21.42
N GLY A 179 25.16 -3.75 -22.36
CA GLY A 179 25.56 -4.70 -23.38
C GLY A 179 25.10 -6.14 -23.13
N LYS A 180 25.09 -6.93 -24.21
CA LYS A 180 24.57 -8.31 -24.25
C LYS A 180 25.19 -9.26 -23.23
N THR A 181 26.48 -9.10 -22.92
CA THR A 181 27.19 -9.95 -21.94
C THR A 181 26.66 -9.70 -20.53
N THR A 182 26.48 -8.42 -20.17
CA THR A 182 25.89 -8.03 -18.86
C THR A 182 24.45 -8.53 -18.72
N GLU A 183 23.66 -8.41 -19.78
CA GLU A 183 22.29 -8.91 -19.82
C GLU A 183 22.23 -10.43 -19.63
N ARG A 184 23.06 -11.20 -20.34
CA ARG A 184 23.14 -12.66 -20.18
C ARG A 184 23.54 -13.05 -18.76
N LEU A 185 24.53 -12.37 -18.19
CA LEU A 185 24.98 -12.63 -16.83
C LEU A 185 23.89 -12.30 -15.80
N PHE A 186 23.16 -11.19 -15.99
CA PHE A 186 22.04 -10.81 -15.14
C PHE A 186 20.90 -11.84 -15.20
N ASN A 187 20.54 -12.31 -16.39
CA ASN A 187 19.51 -13.33 -16.57
C ASN A 187 19.91 -14.68 -15.93
N LEU A 188 21.20 -15.06 -16.02
CA LEU A 188 21.73 -16.25 -15.33
C LEU A 188 21.64 -16.08 -13.80
N ALA A 189 22.00 -14.90 -13.30
CA ALA A 189 21.91 -14.57 -11.88
C ALA A 189 20.45 -14.64 -11.38
N LEU A 190 19.48 -14.08 -12.11
CA LEU A 190 18.06 -14.17 -11.79
C LEU A 190 17.59 -15.63 -11.74
N LYS A 191 17.92 -16.44 -12.77
CA LYS A 191 17.54 -17.85 -12.81
C LYS A 191 18.08 -18.64 -11.61
N THR A 192 19.34 -18.40 -11.24
CA THR A 192 19.98 -19.03 -10.08
C THR A 192 19.31 -18.58 -8.77
N SER A 193 19.04 -17.29 -8.63
CA SER A 193 18.37 -16.74 -7.46
C SER A 193 16.93 -17.25 -7.32
N TYR A 194 16.19 -17.37 -8.40
CA TYR A 194 14.84 -17.94 -8.41
C TYR A 194 14.84 -19.41 -7.94
N ALA A 195 15.81 -20.21 -8.41
CA ALA A 195 15.97 -21.59 -7.96
C ALA A 195 16.30 -21.66 -6.46
N TYR A 196 17.14 -20.76 -5.95
CA TYR A 196 17.50 -20.68 -4.52
C TYR A 196 16.32 -20.26 -3.64
N GLN A 197 15.50 -19.33 -4.11
CA GLN A 197 14.40 -18.73 -3.32
C GLN A 197 13.16 -19.62 -3.23
N ALA A 198 12.92 -20.45 -4.25
CA ALA A 198 11.70 -21.28 -4.38
C ALA A 198 10.41 -20.42 -4.32
N ASP A 199 9.59 -20.59 -3.29
CA ASP A 199 8.36 -19.86 -2.99
C ASP A 199 8.56 -18.70 -1.98
N GLY A 200 9.80 -18.36 -1.67
CA GLY A 200 10.17 -17.39 -0.64
C GLY A 200 10.26 -18.01 0.76
N TYR A 201 9.26 -18.79 1.15
CA TYR A 201 9.19 -19.49 2.44
C TYR A 201 10.22 -20.63 2.55
N SER A 202 10.44 -21.35 1.45
CA SER A 202 11.37 -22.48 1.36
C SER A 202 12.78 -22.08 0.90
N LYS A 203 13.13 -20.81 0.98
CA LYS A 203 14.43 -20.26 0.55
C LYS A 203 15.60 -21.01 1.16
N GLY A 204 16.49 -21.52 0.30
CA GLY A 204 17.73 -22.19 0.69
C GLY A 204 17.55 -23.54 1.40
N LYS A 205 16.35 -24.12 1.44
CA LYS A 205 16.10 -25.44 2.02
C LYS A 205 16.51 -26.57 1.08
N GLY A 206 17.01 -27.69 1.66
CA GLY A 206 17.42 -28.87 0.91
C GLY A 206 18.58 -28.59 -0.05
N TRP A 207 18.54 -29.17 -1.26
CA TRP A 207 19.59 -29.02 -2.29
C TRP A 207 19.82 -27.55 -2.72
N ARG A 208 18.83 -26.68 -2.53
CA ARG A 208 18.92 -25.24 -2.85
C ARG A 208 20.02 -24.54 -2.06
N ALA A 209 20.39 -25.05 -0.88
CA ALA A 209 21.49 -24.52 -0.09
C ALA A 209 22.82 -24.47 -0.87
N LEU A 210 23.02 -25.39 -1.81
CA LEU A 210 24.22 -25.44 -2.67
C LEU A 210 24.33 -24.24 -3.62
N LEU A 211 23.23 -23.56 -3.91
CA LEU A 211 23.21 -22.37 -4.77
C LEU A 211 23.63 -21.09 -4.03
N LYS A 212 23.68 -21.13 -2.69
CA LYS A 212 24.00 -19.95 -1.87
C LYS A 212 25.29 -19.23 -2.25
N PRO A 213 26.44 -19.92 -2.49
CA PRO A 213 27.69 -19.24 -2.88
C PRO A 213 27.56 -18.47 -4.20
N ALA A 214 26.90 -19.07 -5.20
CA ALA A 214 26.67 -18.41 -6.50
C ALA A 214 25.76 -17.18 -6.36
N VAL A 215 24.68 -17.29 -5.56
CA VAL A 215 23.79 -16.15 -5.28
C VAL A 215 24.54 -15.02 -4.59
N MET A 216 25.39 -15.34 -3.59
CA MET A 216 26.23 -14.34 -2.91
C MET A 216 27.21 -13.65 -3.87
N LEU A 217 27.80 -14.41 -4.82
CA LEU A 217 28.68 -13.83 -5.84
C LEU A 217 27.90 -12.86 -6.75
N PHE A 218 26.75 -13.28 -7.26
CA PHE A 218 25.88 -12.42 -8.08
C PHE A 218 25.39 -11.19 -7.32
N ASP A 219 25.09 -11.35 -6.03
CA ASP A 219 24.73 -10.21 -5.17
C ASP A 219 25.84 -9.17 -5.16
N LYS A 220 27.08 -9.59 -4.90
CA LYS A 220 28.24 -8.69 -4.81
C LYS A 220 28.56 -7.97 -6.12
N ILE A 221 28.46 -8.66 -7.28
CA ILE A 221 28.91 -8.10 -8.56
C ILE A 221 27.82 -7.40 -9.37
N LEU A 222 26.54 -7.76 -9.14
CA LEU A 222 25.40 -7.26 -9.93
C LEU A 222 24.35 -6.57 -9.07
N TYR A 223 23.78 -7.27 -8.07
CA TYR A 223 22.61 -6.77 -7.37
C TYR A 223 22.91 -5.61 -6.43
N SER A 224 24.10 -5.57 -5.81
CA SER A 224 24.56 -4.40 -5.04
C SER A 224 24.49 -3.11 -5.87
N LYS A 225 24.91 -3.15 -7.14
CA LYS A 225 24.85 -2.00 -8.04
C LYS A 225 23.43 -1.59 -8.43
N VAL A 226 22.50 -2.55 -8.46
CA VAL A 226 21.09 -2.25 -8.65
C VAL A 226 20.54 -1.56 -7.40
N ARG A 227 20.88 -2.05 -6.20
CA ARG A 227 20.46 -1.44 -4.94
C ARG A 227 21.00 -0.03 -4.73
N GLU A 228 22.19 0.28 -5.22
CA GLU A 228 22.75 1.64 -5.22
C GLU A 228 21.84 2.65 -5.94
N ALA A 229 21.09 2.23 -6.96
CA ALA A 229 20.13 3.07 -7.64
C ALA A 229 18.92 3.43 -6.74
N PHE A 230 18.68 2.65 -5.70
CA PHE A 230 17.69 2.89 -4.65
C PHE A 230 18.29 3.49 -3.36
N GLY A 231 19.47 4.12 -3.46
CA GLY A 231 20.14 4.77 -2.33
C GLY A 231 21.01 3.84 -1.47
N GLY A 232 21.02 2.53 -1.74
CA GLY A 232 21.89 1.56 -1.07
C GLY A 232 21.44 1.07 0.30
N GLU A 233 20.48 1.74 0.94
CA GLU A 233 19.98 1.41 2.29
C GLU A 233 18.62 0.67 2.26
N LEU A 234 17.97 0.60 1.09
CA LEU A 234 16.65 0.03 0.96
C LEU A 234 16.64 -1.46 1.31
N GLN A 235 15.85 -1.82 2.33
CA GLN A 235 15.71 -3.19 2.83
C GLN A 235 14.59 -3.92 2.12
N PHE A 236 13.42 -3.26 1.94
CA PHE A 236 12.24 -3.84 1.29
C PHE A 236 11.26 -2.77 0.81
N PHE A 237 10.32 -3.23 -0.01
CA PHE A 237 9.07 -2.52 -0.31
C PHE A 237 7.90 -3.20 0.39
N ILE A 238 6.87 -2.43 0.72
CA ILE A 238 5.55 -2.94 1.05
C ILE A 238 4.62 -2.58 -0.11
N GLY A 239 4.08 -3.60 -0.76
CA GLY A 239 3.13 -3.47 -1.86
C GLY A 239 1.69 -3.57 -1.36
N GLY A 240 0.83 -2.69 -1.83
CA GLY A 240 -0.59 -2.66 -1.50
C GLY A 240 -1.43 -2.04 -2.62
N GLY A 241 -2.73 -1.91 -2.37
CA GLY A 241 -3.69 -1.28 -3.28
C GLY A 241 -4.20 -2.17 -4.42
N ALA A 242 -3.46 -3.19 -4.82
CA ALA A 242 -3.87 -4.25 -5.74
C ALA A 242 -2.97 -5.48 -5.56
N LEU A 243 -3.36 -6.61 -6.14
CA LEU A 243 -2.54 -7.82 -6.11
C LEU A 243 -1.24 -7.60 -6.89
N LEU A 244 -0.13 -7.98 -6.27
CA LEU A 244 1.19 -7.90 -6.88
C LEU A 244 1.54 -9.25 -7.51
N ASP A 245 1.82 -9.25 -8.79
CA ASP A 245 2.23 -10.46 -9.52
C ASP A 245 3.42 -11.17 -8.83
N SER A 246 3.32 -12.49 -8.73
CA SER A 246 4.34 -13.35 -8.11
C SER A 246 5.71 -13.23 -8.78
N GLU A 247 5.78 -12.97 -10.10
CA GLU A 247 7.04 -12.78 -10.81
C GLU A 247 7.71 -11.45 -10.45
N LEU A 248 6.93 -10.39 -10.18
CA LEU A 248 7.47 -9.15 -9.62
C LEU A 248 8.02 -9.36 -8.21
N GLN A 249 7.28 -10.06 -7.35
CA GLN A 249 7.76 -10.39 -6.00
C GLN A 249 9.08 -11.17 -6.07
N ARG A 250 9.16 -12.21 -6.92
CA ARG A 250 10.38 -13.00 -7.14
C ARG A 250 11.54 -12.16 -7.66
N PHE A 251 11.28 -11.26 -8.60
CA PHE A 251 12.31 -10.37 -9.16
C PHE A 251 12.93 -9.49 -8.07
N PHE A 252 12.12 -8.77 -7.30
CA PHE A 252 12.61 -7.88 -6.26
C PHE A 252 13.28 -8.64 -5.11
N TYR A 253 12.77 -9.82 -4.79
CA TYR A 253 13.41 -10.69 -3.81
C TYR A 253 14.78 -11.18 -4.29
N ALA A 254 14.93 -11.48 -5.59
CA ALA A 254 16.20 -11.92 -6.19
C ALA A 254 17.29 -10.86 -6.10
N ILE A 255 16.96 -9.60 -6.37
CA ILE A 255 17.92 -8.50 -6.33
C ILE A 255 18.20 -7.96 -4.92
N GLY A 256 17.60 -8.59 -3.88
CA GLY A 256 17.88 -8.31 -2.49
C GLY A 256 17.17 -7.09 -1.90
N ILE A 257 16.12 -6.60 -2.56
CA ILE A 257 15.17 -5.58 -2.05
C ILE A 257 13.75 -6.12 -2.23
N PRO A 258 13.33 -7.11 -1.43
CA PRO A 258 12.06 -7.80 -1.58
C PRO A 258 10.87 -6.83 -1.57
N MET A 259 9.83 -7.17 -2.32
CA MET A 259 8.56 -6.48 -2.31
C MET A 259 7.54 -7.39 -1.63
N PHE A 260 7.14 -7.00 -0.42
CA PHE A 260 6.19 -7.74 0.40
C PHE A 260 4.77 -7.31 0.07
N GLN A 261 3.96 -8.25 -0.39
CA GLN A 261 2.54 -8.01 -0.61
C GLN A 261 1.83 -7.90 0.72
N GLY A 262 1.06 -6.81 0.88
CA GLY A 262 0.05 -6.64 1.91
C GLY A 262 -1.35 -6.59 1.31
N TYR A 263 -2.35 -6.80 2.14
CA TYR A 263 -3.76 -6.67 1.82
C TYR A 263 -4.46 -5.77 2.82
N GLY A 264 -5.38 -4.97 2.31
CA GLY A 264 -6.21 -4.10 3.10
C GLY A 264 -7.10 -3.20 2.25
N LEU A 265 -8.00 -2.50 2.92
CA LEU A 265 -8.96 -1.58 2.33
C LEU A 265 -9.21 -0.41 3.29
N SER A 266 -9.72 0.71 2.75
CA SER A 266 -9.94 1.93 3.54
C SER A 266 -10.86 1.68 4.74
N GLU A 267 -11.84 0.81 4.60
CA GLU A 267 -12.78 0.40 5.63
C GLU A 267 -12.11 -0.37 6.80
N ALA A 268 -10.85 -0.81 6.62
CA ALA A 268 -10.02 -1.51 7.63
C ALA A 268 -8.78 -0.70 8.08
N THR A 269 -8.61 0.55 7.71
CA THR A 269 -7.64 1.59 8.17
C THR A 269 -6.13 1.32 7.92
N PRO A 270 -5.60 0.78 6.87
CA PRO A 270 -6.18 -0.17 5.94
C PRO A 270 -5.71 -1.61 6.18
N VAL A 271 -4.64 -1.87 6.99
CA VAL A 271 -3.85 -3.12 6.98
C VAL A 271 -4.61 -4.26 7.64
N ILE A 272 -4.82 -5.33 6.89
CA ILE A 272 -5.41 -6.60 7.36
C ILE A 272 -4.34 -7.67 7.45
N SER A 273 -3.50 -7.79 6.42
CA SER A 273 -2.40 -8.76 6.40
C SER A 273 -1.20 -8.24 5.63
N THR A 274 -0.02 -8.77 5.91
CA THR A 274 1.19 -8.43 5.16
C THR A 274 2.23 -9.54 5.25
N ASN A 275 2.98 -9.76 4.16
CA ASN A 275 4.25 -10.46 4.23
C ASN A 275 5.28 -9.57 4.96
N ALA A 276 6.29 -10.19 5.57
CA ALA A 276 7.29 -9.48 6.35
C ALA A 276 8.70 -10.03 6.11
N PRO A 277 9.76 -9.26 6.40
CA PRO A 277 11.14 -9.66 6.15
C PRO A 277 11.63 -10.79 7.08
N SER A 278 10.96 -11.05 8.20
CA SER A 278 11.34 -12.10 9.13
C SER A 278 11.20 -13.48 8.48
N GLN A 279 12.11 -14.40 8.85
CA GLN A 279 12.10 -15.75 8.30
C GLN A 279 10.78 -16.47 8.64
N GLY A 280 10.15 -17.06 7.63
CA GLY A 280 8.86 -17.75 7.77
C GLY A 280 7.62 -16.84 7.66
N ASN A 281 7.79 -15.53 7.45
CA ASN A 281 6.70 -14.58 7.27
C ASN A 281 6.57 -14.04 5.84
N HIS A 282 7.10 -14.78 4.87
CA HIS A 282 7.01 -14.41 3.46
C HIS A 282 6.73 -15.63 2.58
N ARG A 283 5.70 -15.53 1.75
CA ARG A 283 5.36 -16.50 0.70
C ARG A 283 4.87 -15.78 -0.54
N PHE A 284 5.46 -16.09 -1.70
CA PHE A 284 5.04 -15.51 -2.98
C PHE A 284 3.58 -15.87 -3.29
N GLY A 285 2.84 -14.90 -3.81
CA GLY A 285 1.43 -15.05 -4.17
C GLY A 285 0.47 -14.92 -2.98
N SER A 286 0.96 -14.95 -1.72
CA SER A 286 0.12 -14.66 -0.56
C SER A 286 0.08 -13.17 -0.24
N SER A 287 -0.96 -12.74 0.45
CA SER A 287 -1.06 -11.41 1.06
C SER A 287 -0.44 -11.35 2.47
N GLY A 288 0.27 -12.42 2.87
CA GLY A 288 0.97 -12.50 4.15
C GLY A 288 0.11 -13.02 5.29
N ARG A 289 0.60 -12.82 6.51
CA ARG A 289 -0.09 -13.17 7.75
C ARG A 289 -0.94 -12.01 8.25
N LEU A 290 -1.99 -12.33 9.00
CA LEU A 290 -2.84 -11.32 9.64
C LEU A 290 -2.03 -10.46 10.62
N VAL A 291 -2.32 -9.18 10.63
CA VAL A 291 -1.86 -8.28 11.69
C VAL A 291 -2.61 -8.59 12.99
N GLN A 292 -1.99 -8.36 14.15
CA GLN A 292 -2.58 -8.74 15.44
C GLN A 292 -2.75 -7.52 16.36
N PRO A 293 -3.84 -7.47 17.13
CA PRO A 293 -4.98 -8.38 17.17
C PRO A 293 -6.00 -8.12 16.05
N LEU A 294 -6.39 -9.13 15.32
CA LEU A 294 -7.44 -9.09 14.31
C LEU A 294 -8.10 -10.46 14.18
N GLU A 295 -9.42 -10.51 14.14
CA GLU A 295 -10.18 -11.72 13.88
C GLU A 295 -10.53 -11.81 12.39
N ILE A 296 -10.51 -13.01 11.82
CA ILE A 296 -10.90 -13.29 10.44
C ILE A 296 -11.82 -14.50 10.36
N LYS A 297 -12.74 -14.47 9.41
CA LYS A 297 -13.53 -15.59 8.95
C LYS A 297 -13.55 -15.63 7.44
N ILE A 298 -13.63 -16.83 6.89
CA ILE A 298 -13.90 -17.04 5.47
C ILE A 298 -15.30 -17.63 5.39
N LEU A 299 -16.22 -16.92 4.72
CA LEU A 299 -17.64 -17.28 4.69
C LEU A 299 -18.08 -17.72 3.28
N ASP A 300 -18.98 -18.71 3.22
CA ASP A 300 -19.69 -19.07 2.00
C ASP A 300 -20.81 -18.04 1.66
N GLU A 301 -21.56 -18.29 0.59
CA GLU A 301 -22.67 -17.43 0.14
C GLU A 301 -23.85 -17.43 1.12
N GLU A 302 -23.99 -18.46 1.94
CA GLU A 302 -25.00 -18.59 3.00
C GLU A 302 -24.55 -18.00 4.34
N GLY A 303 -23.31 -17.46 4.42
CA GLY A 303 -22.74 -16.85 5.63
C GLY A 303 -22.18 -17.87 6.64
N ARG A 304 -21.97 -19.13 6.25
CA ARG A 304 -21.36 -20.15 7.10
C ARG A 304 -19.83 -20.07 7.02
N GLU A 305 -19.18 -20.24 8.13
CA GLU A 305 -17.71 -20.26 8.19
C GLU A 305 -17.14 -21.50 7.51
N LEU A 306 -16.20 -21.28 6.59
CA LEU A 306 -15.53 -22.33 5.82
C LEU A 306 -14.24 -22.79 6.52
N PRO A 307 -13.88 -24.08 6.36
CA PRO A 307 -12.61 -24.60 6.85
C PRO A 307 -11.40 -23.98 6.12
N VAL A 308 -10.23 -24.14 6.75
CA VAL A 308 -8.94 -23.70 6.19
C VAL A 308 -8.72 -24.32 4.80
N GLY A 309 -8.30 -23.50 3.84
CA GLY A 309 -8.06 -23.88 2.45
C GLY A 309 -9.25 -23.67 1.52
N GLU A 310 -10.47 -23.54 2.04
CA GLU A 310 -11.65 -23.27 1.24
C GLU A 310 -11.82 -21.79 0.95
N LYS A 311 -12.34 -21.47 -0.25
CA LYS A 311 -12.46 -20.12 -0.79
C LYS A 311 -13.84 -19.53 -0.48
N GLY A 312 -13.85 -18.34 0.11
CA GLY A 312 -15.08 -17.62 0.44
C GLY A 312 -14.83 -16.13 0.63
N GLU A 313 -15.86 -15.41 1.08
CA GLU A 313 -15.74 -13.99 1.41
C GLU A 313 -14.88 -13.79 2.65
N ILE A 314 -13.92 -12.88 2.57
CA ILE A 314 -13.09 -12.47 3.71
C ILE A 314 -13.92 -11.53 4.59
N VAL A 315 -14.07 -11.89 5.86
CA VAL A 315 -14.78 -11.08 6.86
C VAL A 315 -13.88 -10.89 8.06
N ILE A 316 -13.72 -9.66 8.53
CA ILE A 316 -12.80 -9.33 9.63
C ILE A 316 -13.48 -8.56 10.76
N LYS A 317 -12.91 -8.68 11.96
CA LYS A 317 -13.33 -7.91 13.13
C LYS A 317 -12.11 -7.41 13.91
N GLY A 318 -12.09 -6.11 14.21
CA GLY A 318 -11.01 -5.48 14.96
C GLY A 318 -11.25 -3.98 15.15
N GLU A 319 -10.47 -3.35 16.01
CA GLU A 319 -10.57 -1.93 16.29
C GLU A 319 -10.17 -1.02 15.11
N ASN A 320 -9.56 -1.60 14.07
CA ASN A 320 -9.23 -0.94 12.82
C ASN A 320 -10.41 -0.87 11.83
N VAL A 321 -11.53 -1.51 12.13
CA VAL A 321 -12.74 -1.43 11.30
C VAL A 321 -13.37 -0.05 11.43
N MET A 322 -13.72 0.57 10.30
CA MET A 322 -14.30 1.93 10.21
C MET A 322 -15.54 2.12 11.12
N ALA A 323 -15.80 3.36 11.49
CA ALA A 323 -17.05 3.73 12.17
C ALA A 323 -18.28 3.60 11.26
N GLY A 324 -18.10 3.70 9.95
CA GLY A 324 -19.15 3.57 8.94
C GLY A 324 -18.92 4.48 7.75
N TYR A 325 -19.92 4.57 6.86
CA TYR A 325 -19.89 5.50 5.74
C TYR A 325 -20.58 6.82 6.09
N TRP A 326 -19.94 7.92 5.77
CA TRP A 326 -20.45 9.27 6.05
C TRP A 326 -21.83 9.49 5.42
N LYS A 327 -22.82 9.82 6.29
CA LYS A 327 -24.22 10.05 5.90
C LYS A 327 -24.84 8.92 5.05
N ASN A 328 -24.37 7.68 5.22
CA ASN A 328 -24.87 6.52 4.48
C ASN A 328 -25.07 5.31 5.43
N PRO A 329 -26.10 5.33 6.30
CA PRO A 329 -26.34 4.28 7.28
C PRO A 329 -26.68 2.94 6.63
N ASP A 330 -27.39 2.94 5.51
CA ASP A 330 -27.79 1.70 4.82
C ASP A 330 -26.58 0.94 4.31
N SER A 331 -25.68 1.62 3.58
CA SER A 331 -24.42 0.99 3.16
C SER A 331 -23.54 0.58 4.34
N THR A 332 -23.60 1.31 5.46
CA THR A 332 -22.86 0.93 6.67
C THR A 332 -23.40 -0.39 7.24
N ALA A 333 -24.73 -0.52 7.37
CA ALA A 333 -25.38 -1.73 7.87
C ALA A 333 -25.15 -2.94 6.95
N ASP A 334 -25.07 -2.72 5.64
CA ASP A 334 -24.76 -3.76 4.67
C ASP A 334 -23.31 -4.25 4.79
N THR A 335 -22.37 -3.36 5.14
CA THR A 335 -20.93 -3.64 5.11
C THR A 335 -20.40 -4.06 6.49
N VAL A 336 -20.92 -3.49 7.58
CA VAL A 336 -20.50 -3.82 8.96
C VAL A 336 -21.71 -4.39 9.71
N ARG A 337 -21.62 -5.68 10.10
CA ARG A 337 -22.68 -6.41 10.79
C ARG A 337 -22.12 -7.02 12.08
N ASP A 338 -22.70 -6.69 13.21
CA ASP A 338 -22.27 -7.17 14.54
C ASP A 338 -20.75 -6.97 14.81
N GLY A 339 -20.20 -5.87 14.27
CA GLY A 339 -18.77 -5.52 14.36
C GLY A 339 -17.87 -6.27 13.37
N TRP A 340 -18.43 -7.11 12.49
CA TRP A 340 -17.73 -7.77 11.41
C TRP A 340 -17.81 -6.95 10.11
N LEU A 341 -16.67 -6.65 9.52
CA LEU A 341 -16.55 -6.01 8.20
C LEU A 341 -16.59 -7.08 7.11
N TYR A 342 -17.60 -7.04 6.28
CA TYR A 342 -17.74 -7.83 5.07
C TYR A 342 -16.97 -7.11 3.96
N THR A 343 -15.80 -7.63 3.61
CA THR A 343 -14.86 -6.90 2.74
C THR A 343 -15.30 -6.88 1.27
N GLY A 344 -16.15 -7.80 0.87
CA GLY A 344 -16.49 -8.04 -0.53
C GLY A 344 -15.35 -8.64 -1.36
N ASP A 345 -14.26 -9.04 -0.70
CA ASP A 345 -13.12 -9.69 -1.34
C ASP A 345 -13.18 -11.20 -1.07
N MET A 346 -12.83 -12.01 -2.07
CA MET A 346 -12.71 -13.45 -1.94
C MET A 346 -11.28 -13.86 -1.60
N GLY A 347 -11.14 -14.85 -0.73
CA GLY A 347 -9.84 -15.40 -0.35
C GLY A 347 -9.97 -16.69 0.45
N TYR A 348 -8.83 -17.15 0.95
CA TYR A 348 -8.75 -18.30 1.85
C TYR A 348 -7.53 -18.19 2.76
N MET A 349 -7.59 -18.85 3.91
CA MET A 349 -6.42 -19.07 4.78
C MET A 349 -5.77 -20.40 4.44
N SER A 350 -4.44 -20.42 4.33
CA SER A 350 -3.69 -21.67 4.19
C SER A 350 -3.42 -22.31 5.55
N GLU A 351 -3.07 -23.63 5.55
CA GLU A 351 -2.74 -24.39 6.76
C GLU A 351 -1.59 -23.79 7.61
N ASP A 352 -0.75 -22.98 7.00
CA ASP A 352 0.37 -22.31 7.64
C ASP A 352 0.12 -20.79 7.84
N ASP A 353 -1.15 -20.41 7.98
CA ASP A 353 -1.65 -19.09 8.36
C ASP A 353 -1.31 -17.95 7.39
N PHE A 354 -1.17 -18.23 6.09
CA PHE A 354 -1.10 -17.17 5.09
C PHE A 354 -2.46 -16.92 4.46
N LEU A 355 -2.81 -15.63 4.35
CA LEU A 355 -4.00 -15.18 3.62
C LEU A 355 -3.70 -15.09 2.12
N TYR A 356 -4.57 -15.66 1.31
CA TYR A 356 -4.57 -15.53 -0.14
C TYR A 356 -5.83 -14.79 -0.57
N VAL A 357 -5.66 -13.60 -1.14
CA VAL A 357 -6.76 -12.81 -1.72
C VAL A 357 -6.85 -13.11 -3.20
N LEU A 358 -8.06 -13.40 -3.69
CA LEU A 358 -8.30 -13.86 -5.06
C LEU A 358 -8.96 -12.80 -5.94
N GLY A 359 -9.52 -11.74 -5.36
CA GLY A 359 -10.21 -10.66 -6.06
C GLY A 359 -11.55 -10.32 -5.43
N ARG A 360 -12.34 -9.47 -6.11
CA ARG A 360 -13.66 -9.06 -5.63
C ARG A 360 -14.69 -10.17 -5.77
N PHE A 361 -15.43 -10.46 -4.69
CA PHE A 361 -16.44 -11.52 -4.66
C PHE A 361 -17.54 -11.32 -5.71
N LYS A 362 -18.03 -10.09 -5.89
CA LYS A 362 -19.08 -9.73 -6.85
C LYS A 362 -18.59 -9.60 -8.31
N SER A 363 -17.31 -9.54 -8.54
CA SER A 363 -16.72 -9.39 -9.87
C SER A 363 -16.24 -10.71 -10.47
N LEU A 364 -16.41 -11.83 -9.76
CA LEU A 364 -15.92 -13.12 -10.21
C LEU A 364 -16.73 -13.64 -11.39
N LEU A 365 -16.04 -14.10 -12.41
CA LEU A 365 -16.62 -14.85 -13.51
C LEU A 365 -16.79 -16.30 -13.07
N ILE A 366 -17.97 -16.83 -13.27
CA ILE A 366 -18.28 -18.23 -12.97
C ILE A 366 -18.29 -18.98 -14.31
N SER A 367 -17.36 -19.94 -14.45
CA SER A 367 -17.34 -20.80 -15.63
C SER A 367 -18.45 -21.85 -15.59
N SER A 368 -18.68 -22.54 -16.70
CA SER A 368 -19.74 -23.55 -16.84
C SER A 368 -19.56 -24.77 -15.91
N ASP A 369 -18.35 -24.98 -15.37
CA ASP A 369 -18.02 -26.03 -14.40
C ASP A 369 -18.12 -25.54 -12.93
N GLY A 370 -18.55 -24.28 -12.71
CA GLY A 370 -18.73 -23.68 -11.40
C GLY A 370 -17.45 -23.09 -10.79
N GLU A 371 -16.32 -23.13 -11.51
CA GLU A 371 -15.10 -22.47 -11.04
C GLU A 371 -15.21 -20.94 -11.10
N LYS A 372 -14.68 -20.27 -10.07
CA LYS A 372 -14.71 -18.80 -9.93
C LYS A 372 -13.35 -18.22 -10.31
N TYR A 373 -13.33 -17.34 -11.30
CA TYR A 373 -12.14 -16.65 -11.80
C TYR A 373 -12.22 -15.15 -11.56
N SER A 374 -11.12 -14.56 -11.11
CA SER A 374 -11.01 -13.10 -11.00
C SER A 374 -10.76 -12.48 -12.38
N PRO A 375 -11.62 -11.59 -12.88
CA PRO A 375 -11.34 -10.81 -14.09
C PRO A 375 -10.02 -10.05 -13.99
N GLU A 376 -9.75 -9.43 -12.84
CA GLU A 376 -8.54 -8.67 -12.57
C GLU A 376 -7.27 -9.52 -12.74
N GLY A 377 -7.28 -10.77 -12.24
CA GLY A 377 -6.17 -11.71 -12.44
C GLY A 377 -5.97 -12.11 -13.91
N MET A 378 -7.05 -12.25 -14.67
CA MET A 378 -6.98 -12.52 -16.11
C MET A 378 -6.46 -11.30 -16.89
N GLU A 379 -6.96 -10.11 -16.58
CA GLU A 379 -6.56 -8.84 -17.17
C GLU A 379 -5.05 -8.61 -16.95
N GLU A 380 -4.59 -8.78 -15.73
CA GLU A 380 -3.19 -8.64 -15.38
C GLU A 380 -2.29 -9.64 -16.10
N ALA A 381 -2.72 -10.91 -16.20
CA ALA A 381 -2.01 -11.94 -16.94
C ALA A 381 -1.92 -11.65 -18.44
N MET A 382 -2.95 -11.05 -19.03
CA MET A 382 -2.96 -10.64 -20.44
C MET A 382 -2.01 -9.46 -20.70
N VAL A 383 -2.06 -8.44 -19.85
CA VAL A 383 -1.15 -7.27 -19.92
C VAL A 383 0.30 -7.69 -19.74
N ASP A 384 0.59 -8.57 -18.79
CA ASP A 384 1.96 -9.02 -18.52
C ASP A 384 2.56 -9.87 -19.64
N LYS A 385 1.74 -10.60 -20.35
CA LYS A 385 2.18 -11.50 -21.45
C LYS A 385 2.27 -10.83 -22.80
N SER A 386 1.75 -9.63 -22.97
CA SER A 386 1.74 -8.92 -24.24
C SER A 386 2.38 -7.53 -24.13
N PRO A 387 3.46 -7.24 -24.87
CA PRO A 387 4.02 -5.89 -24.91
C PRO A 387 3.15 -4.88 -25.68
N TYR A 388 2.02 -5.32 -26.25
CA TYR A 388 1.12 -4.53 -27.08
C TYR A 388 -0.20 -4.20 -26.38
N ILE A 389 -0.45 -4.76 -25.19
CA ILE A 389 -1.65 -4.53 -24.42
C ILE A 389 -1.27 -3.70 -23.18
N ASP A 390 -1.78 -2.47 -23.11
CA ASP A 390 -1.60 -1.60 -21.95
C ASP A 390 -2.74 -1.78 -20.93
N GLN A 391 -3.96 -2.02 -21.44
CA GLN A 391 -5.15 -2.25 -20.63
C GLN A 391 -6.08 -3.25 -21.33
N VAL A 392 -6.76 -4.08 -20.54
CA VAL A 392 -7.80 -5.01 -21.02
C VAL A 392 -8.91 -5.06 -19.96
N ILE A 393 -10.13 -5.30 -20.39
CA ILE A 393 -11.29 -5.52 -19.53
C ILE A 393 -11.86 -6.88 -19.88
N VAL A 394 -12.01 -7.72 -18.86
CA VAL A 394 -12.66 -9.04 -18.96
C VAL A 394 -14.01 -8.95 -18.26
N TYR A 395 -15.10 -9.29 -18.96
CA TYR A 395 -16.47 -9.20 -18.44
C TYR A 395 -17.33 -10.37 -18.92
#